data_f765a4f56e161eb70f9146b7b5da0ce4
#
_entry.id   f765a4f56e161eb70f9146b7b5da0ce4
#
_cell.length_a   1.000
_cell.length_b   1.000
_cell.length_c   1.000
_cell.angle_alpha   90.00
_cell.angle_beta   90.00
_cell.angle_gamma   90.00
#
_symmetry.space_group_name_H-M   'P 1'
#
loop_
_entity.id
_entity.type
_entity.pdbx_description
1 polymer ?
#
loop_
_entity_poly.entity_id
_entity_poly.type
_entity_poly.pdbx_seq_one_letter_code
_entity_poly.pdbx_strand_id
1 'polypeptide(L)' 'MKAGELRDLSLEELEAKARELRGELFNARVKKSTGQLEDTAKLSTLRKDIARAETVLREKREATT' A
#
# COMPACT_ATOMS: atom_id res chain seq x y z
N MET A 1 8.88 -1.97 -1.70
CA MET A 1 8.34 -3.04 -0.85
C MET A 1 8.20 -4.33 -1.65
N LYS A 2 8.72 -5.42 -1.15
CA LYS A 2 8.72 -6.71 -1.86
C LYS A 2 7.57 -7.60 -1.36
N ALA A 3 6.99 -8.39 -2.27
CA ALA A 3 5.90 -9.29 -1.90
C ALA A 3 6.30 -10.29 -0.82
N GLY A 4 7.55 -10.77 -0.84
CA GLY A 4 8.05 -11.68 0.20
C GLY A 4 8.02 -11.08 1.60
N GLU A 5 8.36 -9.79 1.71
CA GLU A 5 8.29 -9.09 2.99
C GLU A 5 6.85 -8.99 3.50
N LEU A 6 5.92 -8.76 2.59
CA LEU A 6 4.50 -8.66 2.92
C LEU A 6 3.94 -10.01 3.37
N ARG A 7 4.42 -11.11 2.77
CA ARG A 7 3.96 -12.46 3.13
C ARG A 7 4.41 -12.88 4.52
N ASP A 8 5.47 -12.28 5.05
CA ASP A 8 5.94 -12.55 6.40
C ASP A 8 5.11 -11.88 7.49
N LEU A 9 4.25 -10.92 7.11
CA LEU A 9 3.39 -10.20 8.06
C LEU A 9 2.13 -11.02 8.37
N SER A 10 1.63 -10.87 9.60
CA SER A 10 0.32 -11.45 9.97
C SER A 10 -0.79 -10.72 9.21
N LEU A 11 -1.98 -11.32 9.20
CA LEU A 11 -3.15 -10.70 8.56
C LEU A 11 -3.42 -9.30 9.12
N GLU A 12 -3.38 -9.17 10.45
CA GLU A 12 -3.62 -7.89 11.11
C GLU A 12 -2.57 -6.84 10.76
N GLU A 13 -1.30 -7.23 10.78
CA GLU A 13 -0.19 -6.36 10.41
C GLU A 13 -0.31 -5.92 8.96
N LEU A 14 -0.71 -6.84 8.09
CA LEU A 14 -0.85 -6.56 6.67
C LEU A 14 -2.01 -5.59 6.41
N GLU A 15 -3.14 -5.75 7.13
CA GLU A 15 -4.27 -4.82 7.04
C GLU A 15 -3.86 -3.43 7.50
N ALA A 16 -3.11 -3.33 8.60
CA ALA A 16 -2.60 -2.05 9.09
C ALA A 16 -1.67 -1.40 8.08
N LYS A 17 -0.79 -2.20 7.46
CA LYS A 17 0.14 -1.70 6.44
C LYS A 17 -0.60 -1.18 5.21
N ALA A 18 -1.62 -1.90 4.76
CA ALA A 18 -2.43 -1.47 3.63
C ALA A 18 -3.14 -0.15 3.92
N ARG A 19 -3.67 0.02 5.12
CA ARG A 19 -4.30 1.26 5.55
C ARG A 19 -3.32 2.42 5.56
N GLU A 20 -2.12 2.19 6.11
CA GLU A 20 -1.06 3.18 6.14
C GLU A 20 -0.68 3.64 4.72
N LEU A 21 -0.51 2.71 3.80
CA LEU A 21 -0.17 3.01 2.42
C LEU A 21 -1.27 3.80 1.72
N ARG A 22 -2.54 3.46 1.97
CA ARG A 22 -3.66 4.21 1.41
C ARG A 22 -3.69 5.65 1.93
N GLY A 23 -3.38 5.83 3.22
CA GLY A 23 -3.28 7.15 3.81
C GLY A 23 -2.18 7.98 3.17
N GLU A 24 -1.02 7.38 2.93
CA GLU A 24 0.09 8.05 2.25
C GLU A 24 -0.29 8.44 0.83
N LEU A 25 -1.00 7.56 0.12
CA LEU A 25 -1.45 7.86 -1.24
C LEU A 25 -2.43 9.03 -1.25
N PHE A 26 -3.37 9.04 -0.31
CA PHE A 26 -4.33 10.15 -0.17
C PHE A 26 -3.61 11.47 0.05
N ASN A 27 -2.67 11.50 1.00
CA ASN A 27 -1.90 12.70 1.29
C ASN A 27 -1.07 13.16 0.09
N ALA A 28 -0.48 12.22 -0.64
CA ALA A 28 0.28 12.54 -1.84
C ALA A 28 -0.60 13.12 -2.94
N ARG A 29 -1.82 12.61 -3.10
CA ARG A 29 -2.79 13.15 -4.07
C ARG A 29 -3.22 14.58 -3.72
N VAL A 30 -3.43 14.83 -2.43
CA VAL A 30 -3.77 16.18 -1.95
C VAL A 30 -2.62 17.14 -2.26
N LYS A 31 -1.39 16.75 -1.94
CA LYS A 31 -0.22 17.57 -2.23
C LYS A 31 -0.07 17.86 -3.72
N LYS A 32 -0.33 16.86 -4.57
CA LYS A 32 -0.27 17.03 -6.02
C LYS A 32 -1.31 18.06 -6.48
N SER A 33 -2.54 17.97 -5.98
CA SER A 33 -3.62 18.89 -6.38
C SER A 33 -3.35 20.35 -5.95
N THR A 34 -2.58 20.53 -4.87
CA THR A 34 -2.20 21.88 -4.39
C THR A 34 -0.86 22.36 -4.93
N GLY A 35 -0.22 21.57 -5.79
CA GLY A 35 1.06 21.92 -6.37
C GLY A 35 2.26 21.72 -5.44
N GLN A 36 2.07 21.07 -4.31
CA GLN A 36 3.14 20.85 -3.31
C GLN A 36 3.96 19.58 -3.53
N LEU A 37 3.47 18.66 -4.37
CA LEU A 37 4.16 17.41 -4.66
C LEU A 37 5.12 17.59 -5.82
N GLU A 38 6.41 17.48 -5.56
CA GLU A 38 7.45 17.64 -6.59
C GLU A 38 7.75 16.34 -7.34
N ASP A 39 7.60 15.20 -6.67
CA ASP A 39 7.94 13.89 -7.23
C ASP A 39 6.68 13.05 -7.48
N THR A 40 6.25 13.00 -8.75
CA THR A 40 5.08 12.20 -9.15
C THR A 40 5.38 10.70 -9.20
N ALA A 41 6.66 10.31 -9.24
CA ALA A 41 7.06 8.89 -9.20
C ALA A 41 6.63 8.25 -7.88
N LYS A 42 6.56 9.02 -6.81
CA LYS A 42 6.10 8.55 -5.50
C LYS A 42 4.68 8.01 -5.56
N LEU A 43 3.79 8.66 -6.32
CA LEU A 43 2.41 8.19 -6.51
C LEU A 43 2.38 6.82 -7.17
N SER A 44 3.19 6.63 -8.21
CA SER A 44 3.28 5.35 -8.91
C SER A 44 3.79 4.24 -7.97
N THR A 45 4.82 4.54 -7.19
CA THR A 45 5.39 3.60 -6.22
C THR A 45 4.36 3.21 -5.16
N LEU A 46 3.63 4.19 -4.61
CA LEU A 46 2.58 3.92 -3.61
C LEU A 46 1.47 3.05 -4.18
N ARG A 47 1.04 3.30 -5.41
CA ARG A 47 0.01 2.48 -6.06
C ARG A 47 0.47 1.04 -6.22
N LYS A 48 1.72 0.83 -6.61
CA LYS A 48 2.29 -0.50 -6.75
C LYS A 48 2.38 -1.22 -5.40
N ASP A 49 2.81 -0.52 -4.37
CA ASP A 49 2.91 -1.08 -3.03
C ASP A 49 1.53 -1.47 -2.49
N ILE A 50 0.52 -0.62 -2.70
CA ILE A 50 -0.86 -0.92 -2.29
C ILE A 50 -1.38 -2.14 -3.03
N ALA A 51 -1.15 -2.23 -4.34
CA ALA A 51 -1.60 -3.38 -5.14
C ALA A 51 -0.97 -4.68 -4.62
N ARG A 52 0.31 -4.65 -4.30
CA ARG A 52 1.01 -5.82 -3.73
C ARG A 52 0.44 -6.19 -2.36
N ALA A 53 0.24 -5.20 -1.50
CA ALA A 53 -0.31 -5.43 -0.17
C ALA A 53 -1.72 -6.04 -0.25
N GLU A 54 -2.55 -5.53 -1.13
CA GLU A 54 -3.91 -6.04 -1.32
C GLU A 54 -3.92 -7.46 -1.90
N THR A 55 -2.99 -7.76 -2.82
CA THR A 55 -2.86 -9.10 -3.39
C THR A 55 -2.47 -10.11 -2.32
N VAL A 56 -1.46 -9.80 -1.50
CA VAL A 56 -1.03 -10.69 -0.42
C VAL A 56 -2.11 -10.83 0.64
N LEU A 57 -2.81 -9.73 0.94
CA LEU A 57 -3.91 -9.75 1.90
C LEU A 57 -5.04 -10.69 1.44
N ARG A 58 -5.37 -10.65 0.15
CA ARG A 58 -6.35 -11.56 -0.43
C ARG A 58 -5.88 -13.01 -0.34
N GLU A 59 -4.63 -13.28 -0.68
CA GLU A 59 -4.05 -14.62 -0.56
C GLU A 59 -4.19 -15.15 0.86
N LYS A 60 -3.87 -14.35 1.86
CA LYS A 60 -3.95 -14.76 3.27
C LYS A 60 -5.38 -14.99 3.72
N ARG A 61 -6.32 -14.16 3.29
CA ARG A 61 -7.73 -14.33 3.61
C ARG A 61 -8.29 -15.63 3.01
N GLU A 62 -7.95 -15.92 1.77
CA GLU A 62 -8.37 -17.15 1.10
C GLU A 62 -7.75 -18.39 1.75
N ALA A 63 -6.51 -18.29 2.22
CA ALA A 63 -5.84 -19.39 2.89
C ALA A 63 -6.45 -19.71 4.27
N THR A 64 -7.10 -18.73 4.91
CA THR A 64 -7.68 -18.90 6.25
C THR A 64 -9.16 -19.23 6.24
N THR A 65 -9.80 -19.21 5.08
CA THR A 65 -11.22 -19.60 4.93
C THR A 65 -11.40 -21.05 4.38
#